data_cc7a8067d3b65af5163205f8cc16f207
#
_entry.id   cc7a8067d3b65af5163205f8cc16f207
#
_cell.length_a   1.000
_cell.length_b   1.000
_cell.length_c   1.000
_cell.angle_alpha   90.00
_cell.angle_beta   90.00
_cell.angle_gamma   90.00
#
_symmetry.space_group_name_H-M   'P 1'
#
loop_
_entity.id
_entity.type
_entity.pdbx_description
1 polymer ?
#
loop_
_entity_poly.entity_id
_entity_poly.type
_entity_poly.pdbx_seq_one_letter_code
_entity_poly.pdbx_strand_id
1 'polypeptide(L)'
;MPVQSYTINTRDAIAGQLYGMQQSRADIASAFVETEAGIGFGLACKVGTGARGVKLGGAAHVAGISVRQIDREAATRPSNGTVVFKKGEALPLLKEGCINVKVADAGAMVSGAVAHVSAATGEFSVAGGTATTNVTWVLNGTVAAGDIVPVRITNADLNA
;
A
#
# COMPACT_ATOMS: atom_id res chain seq x y z
N MET A 1 -42.81 6.87 -6.25
CA MET A 1 -41.70 6.02 -6.67
C MET A 1 -40.47 6.40 -5.85
N PRO A 2 -39.84 5.48 -5.15
CA PRO A 2 -38.57 5.79 -4.52
C PRO A 2 -37.54 6.06 -5.62
N VAL A 3 -36.99 7.25 -5.64
CA VAL A 3 -35.85 7.57 -6.50
C VAL A 3 -34.67 6.78 -5.96
N GLN A 4 -34.35 5.67 -6.59
CA GLN A 4 -33.07 5.01 -6.34
C GLN A 4 -31.97 5.89 -6.93
N SER A 5 -31.30 6.61 -6.06
CA SER A 5 -30.07 7.29 -6.39
C SER A 5 -28.98 6.23 -6.54
N TYR A 6 -28.75 5.80 -7.76
CA TYR A 6 -27.54 5.04 -8.06
C TYR A 6 -26.40 6.03 -8.07
N THR A 7 -25.61 6.05 -7.03
CA THR A 7 -24.27 6.62 -7.10
C THR A 7 -23.48 5.73 -8.06
N ILE A 8 -23.20 6.25 -9.24
CA ILE A 8 -22.26 5.64 -10.21
C ILE A 8 -20.81 5.71 -9.67
N ASN A 9 -20.65 5.98 -8.40
CA ASN A 9 -19.34 5.93 -7.80
C ASN A 9 -18.97 4.48 -7.54
N THR A 10 -18.00 4.03 -8.34
CA THR A 10 -17.08 3.00 -7.93
C THR A 10 -16.86 3.10 -6.43
N ARG A 11 -16.95 1.97 -5.76
CA ARG A 11 -16.67 1.84 -4.31
C ARG A 11 -15.50 2.72 -3.91
N ASP A 12 -15.58 3.30 -2.74
CA ASP A 12 -14.48 4.01 -2.13
C ASP A 12 -13.19 3.18 -2.28
N ALA A 13 -12.10 3.84 -2.64
CA ALA A 13 -10.81 3.19 -2.79
C ALA A 13 -10.42 2.46 -1.50
N ILE A 14 -9.83 1.30 -1.61
CA ILE A 14 -9.41 0.48 -0.47
C ILE A 14 -7.88 0.37 -0.49
N ALA A 15 -7.26 0.53 0.67
CA ALA A 15 -5.82 0.36 0.81
C ALA A 15 -5.37 -1.04 0.38
N GLY A 16 -4.28 -1.12 -0.39
CA GLY A 16 -3.78 -2.36 -0.98
C GLY A 16 -4.46 -2.80 -2.26
N GLN A 17 -5.50 -2.11 -2.72
CA GLN A 17 -6.12 -2.36 -4.01
C GLN A 17 -5.29 -1.72 -5.13
N LEU A 18 -5.02 -2.49 -6.19
CA LEU A 18 -4.34 -1.97 -7.36
C LEU A 18 -5.15 -0.84 -8.00
N TYR A 19 -4.48 0.23 -8.41
CA TYR A 19 -5.10 1.40 -9.00
C TYR A 19 -5.06 1.36 -10.51
N GLY A 20 -6.20 1.57 -11.14
CA GLY A 20 -6.36 1.65 -12.58
C GLY A 20 -6.21 0.31 -13.30
N MET A 21 -6.23 0.37 -14.63
CA MET A 21 -5.97 -0.79 -15.47
C MET A 21 -4.46 -0.95 -15.68
N GLN A 22 -3.86 -1.80 -14.90
CA GLN A 22 -2.42 -2.07 -14.96
C GLN A 22 -2.17 -3.15 -16.01
N GLN A 23 -2.15 -2.76 -17.26
CA GLN A 23 -2.22 -3.70 -18.39
C GLN A 23 -0.99 -4.60 -18.57
N SER A 24 0.20 -4.22 -18.14
CA SER A 24 1.39 -5.06 -18.36
C SER A 24 2.58 -4.72 -17.46
N ARG A 25 2.42 -3.82 -16.52
CA ARG A 25 3.51 -3.28 -15.71
C ARG A 25 3.34 -3.44 -14.21
N ALA A 26 2.32 -4.18 -13.76
CA ALA A 26 2.25 -4.56 -12.37
C ALA A 26 3.12 -5.80 -12.16
N ASP A 27 4.22 -5.66 -11.47
CA ASP A 27 5.06 -6.77 -11.03
C ASP A 27 4.73 -7.07 -9.58
N ILE A 28 4.11 -8.23 -9.34
CA ILE A 28 3.75 -8.71 -8.00
C ILE A 28 4.57 -9.96 -7.70
N ALA A 29 5.34 -9.89 -6.63
CA ALA A 29 6.12 -11.03 -6.13
C ALA A 29 5.52 -11.57 -4.84
N SER A 30 5.82 -12.82 -4.52
CA SER A 30 5.54 -13.39 -3.20
C SER A 30 6.72 -13.16 -2.27
N ALA A 31 6.45 -12.60 -1.11
CA ALA A 31 7.41 -12.43 -0.03
C ALA A 31 6.90 -13.11 1.24
N PHE A 32 7.75 -13.30 2.24
CA PHE A 32 7.38 -13.88 3.52
C PHE A 32 7.43 -12.83 4.62
N VAL A 33 6.38 -12.78 5.43
CA VAL A 33 6.27 -11.85 6.55
C VAL A 33 7.20 -12.24 7.69
N GLU A 34 8.09 -11.34 8.11
CA GLU A 34 8.96 -11.52 9.27
C GLU A 34 8.50 -10.73 10.51
N THR A 35 7.53 -9.83 10.36
CA THR A 35 7.02 -9.00 11.45
C THR A 35 6.06 -9.79 12.34
N GLU A 36 6.29 -9.82 13.65
CA GLU A 36 5.45 -10.56 14.61
C GLU A 36 3.98 -10.10 14.61
N ALA A 37 3.76 -8.79 14.55
CA ALA A 37 2.40 -8.22 14.50
C ALA A 37 1.68 -8.46 13.17
N GLY A 38 2.39 -8.97 12.17
CA GLY A 38 1.87 -9.11 10.81
C GLY A 38 1.92 -7.83 9.99
N ILE A 39 1.49 -7.92 8.74
CA ILE A 39 1.47 -6.80 7.78
C ILE A 39 0.06 -6.69 7.21
N GLY A 40 -0.56 -5.52 7.34
CA GLY A 40 -1.86 -5.21 6.73
C GLY A 40 -1.74 -4.91 5.23
N PHE A 41 -2.85 -4.50 4.62
CA PHE A 41 -2.91 -4.15 3.21
C PHE A 41 -2.49 -2.70 2.94
N GLY A 42 -1.82 -2.47 1.81
CA GLY A 42 -1.44 -1.12 1.37
C GLY A 42 -0.34 -0.47 2.22
N LEU A 43 0.47 -1.25 2.89
CA LEU A 43 1.56 -0.79 3.73
C LEU A 43 2.91 -1.03 3.04
N ALA A 44 3.85 -0.12 3.26
CA ALA A 44 5.21 -0.27 2.79
C ALA A 44 5.94 -1.35 3.57
N CYS A 45 6.73 -2.11 2.87
CA CYS A 45 7.59 -3.14 3.40
C CYS A 45 9.06 -2.83 3.10
N LYS A 46 9.92 -3.14 4.06
CA LYS A 46 11.37 -3.12 3.89
C LYS A 46 11.92 -4.53 3.82
N VAL A 47 13.11 -4.67 3.27
CA VAL A 47 13.80 -5.96 3.17
C VAL A 47 14.00 -6.56 4.57
N GLY A 48 13.68 -7.84 4.69
CA GLY A 48 13.91 -8.63 5.89
C GLY A 48 15.29 -9.27 5.94
N THR A 49 15.44 -10.29 6.74
CA THR A 49 16.71 -11.01 6.93
C THR A 49 16.79 -12.30 6.13
N GLY A 50 15.64 -12.93 5.85
CA GLY A 50 15.57 -14.15 5.05
C GLY A 50 15.51 -13.88 3.55
N ALA A 51 15.84 -14.89 2.75
CA ALA A 51 15.61 -14.85 1.32
C ALA A 51 14.12 -14.63 1.05
N ARG A 52 13.73 -13.54 0.41
CA ARG A 52 12.34 -13.09 0.23
C ARG A 52 11.63 -12.67 1.53
N GLY A 53 12.33 -12.48 2.64
CA GLY A 53 11.75 -11.96 3.86
C GLY A 53 11.46 -10.47 3.77
N VAL A 54 10.33 -10.03 4.31
CA VAL A 54 9.98 -8.61 4.41
C VAL A 54 9.49 -8.27 5.81
N LYS A 55 9.78 -7.06 6.23
CA LYS A 55 9.33 -6.49 7.50
C LYS A 55 8.43 -5.30 7.24
N LEU A 56 7.47 -5.09 8.13
CA LEU A 56 6.65 -3.90 8.14
C LEU A 56 7.51 -2.65 8.33
N GLY A 57 7.17 -1.61 7.62
CA GLY A 57 7.81 -0.31 7.72
C GLY A 57 8.54 0.09 6.45
N GLY A 58 8.76 1.39 6.33
CA GLY A 58 9.43 1.97 5.20
C GLY A 58 10.91 2.24 5.47
N ALA A 59 11.63 2.34 4.38
CA ALA A 59 12.98 2.85 4.31
C ALA A 59 13.03 3.83 3.12
N ALA A 60 14.16 4.49 2.91
CA ALA A 60 14.31 5.35 1.74
C ALA A 60 14.04 4.57 0.43
N HIS A 61 14.47 3.32 0.36
CA HIS A 61 14.08 2.40 -0.71
C HIS A 61 13.05 1.39 -0.19
N VAL A 62 11.82 1.46 -0.71
CA VAL A 62 10.73 0.56 -0.33
C VAL A 62 10.87 -0.75 -1.10
N ALA A 63 10.91 -1.89 -0.40
CA ALA A 63 11.03 -3.21 -1.02
C ALA A 63 9.75 -3.65 -1.75
N GLY A 64 8.64 -3.04 -1.43
CA GLY A 64 7.35 -3.24 -2.06
C GLY A 64 6.20 -2.80 -1.17
N ILE A 65 5.00 -2.84 -1.72
CA ILE A 65 3.77 -2.46 -1.02
C ILE A 65 2.85 -3.68 -0.97
N SER A 66 2.29 -3.98 0.21
CA SER A 66 1.42 -5.14 0.41
C SER A 66 0.12 -5.01 -0.38
N VAL A 67 -0.21 -6.03 -1.17
CA VAL A 67 -1.42 -6.07 -1.99
C VAL A 67 -2.55 -6.74 -1.21
N ARG A 68 -3.77 -6.21 -1.36
CA ARG A 68 -4.96 -6.75 -0.73
C ARG A 68 -5.32 -8.14 -1.29
N GLN A 69 -5.68 -9.05 -0.41
CA GLN A 69 -6.26 -10.35 -0.73
C GLN A 69 -7.71 -10.43 -0.27
N ILE A 70 -8.63 -10.57 -1.21
CA ILE A 70 -10.08 -10.57 -0.96
C ILE A 70 -10.54 -11.80 -0.18
N ASP A 71 -9.95 -12.95 -0.44
CA ASP A 71 -10.25 -14.22 0.24
C ASP A 71 -9.94 -14.16 1.74
N ARG A 72 -8.90 -13.46 2.15
CA ARG A 72 -8.59 -13.22 3.56
C ARG A 72 -9.63 -12.35 4.24
N GLU A 73 -10.14 -11.35 3.56
CA GLU A 73 -11.20 -10.50 4.08
C GLU A 73 -12.54 -11.24 4.23
N ALA A 74 -12.80 -12.22 3.37
CA ALA A 74 -14.02 -13.02 3.42
C ALA A 74 -14.13 -13.86 4.70
N ALA A 75 -13.00 -14.24 5.31
CA ALA A 75 -12.96 -14.99 6.56
C ALA A 75 -13.26 -14.12 7.80
N THR A 76 -13.15 -12.79 7.68
CA THR A 76 -13.34 -11.86 8.80
C THR A 76 -14.25 -10.72 8.36
N ARG A 77 -15.55 -10.96 8.37
CA ARG A 77 -16.54 -9.91 8.02
C ARG A 77 -17.26 -9.40 9.27
N PRO A 78 -17.49 -8.06 9.37
CA PRO A 78 -16.96 -7.01 8.49
C PRO A 78 -15.44 -6.83 8.66
N SER A 79 -14.74 -6.63 7.56
CA SER A 79 -13.32 -6.28 7.62
C SER A 79 -13.19 -4.87 8.21
N ASN A 80 -12.69 -4.78 9.41
CA ASN A 80 -12.48 -3.52 10.13
C ASN A 80 -11.01 -3.04 10.04
N GLY A 81 -10.27 -3.48 9.03
CA GLY A 81 -8.87 -3.16 8.87
C GLY A 81 -7.91 -4.00 9.73
N THR A 82 -8.44 -5.02 10.43
CA THR A 82 -7.62 -5.90 11.29
C THR A 82 -7.07 -7.12 10.57
N VAL A 83 -7.41 -7.30 9.29
CA VAL A 83 -6.88 -8.42 8.50
C VAL A 83 -5.42 -8.18 8.18
N VAL A 84 -4.57 -9.08 8.65
CA VAL A 84 -3.12 -9.01 8.43
C VAL A 84 -2.58 -10.33 7.91
N PHE A 85 -1.49 -10.27 7.17
CA PHE A 85 -0.65 -11.44 6.90
C PHE A 85 0.22 -11.68 8.12
N LYS A 86 0.08 -12.85 8.72
CA LYS A 86 0.83 -13.22 9.92
C LYS A 86 2.27 -13.57 9.59
N LYS A 87 3.15 -13.51 10.59
CA LYS A 87 4.52 -13.97 10.45
C LYS A 87 4.62 -15.37 9.85
N GLY A 88 5.49 -15.53 8.88
CA GLY A 88 5.69 -16.78 8.13
C GLY A 88 4.73 -17.01 6.96
N GLU A 89 3.68 -16.20 6.83
CA GLU A 89 2.77 -16.31 5.71
C GLU A 89 3.33 -15.64 4.45
N ALA A 90 2.90 -16.14 3.29
CA ALA A 90 3.19 -15.52 2.00
C ALA A 90 2.35 -14.25 1.84
N LEU A 91 3.00 -13.18 1.42
CA LEU A 91 2.43 -11.86 1.21
C LEU A 91 2.60 -11.49 -0.27
N PRO A 92 1.51 -11.15 -1.01
CA PRO A 92 1.66 -10.55 -2.33
C PRO A 92 2.19 -9.12 -2.17
N LEU A 93 3.32 -8.86 -2.82
CA LEU A 93 4.06 -7.61 -2.72
C LEU A 93 4.15 -6.96 -4.09
N LEU A 94 3.62 -5.75 -4.23
CA LEU A 94 3.76 -4.99 -5.46
C LEU A 94 5.16 -4.39 -5.53
N LYS A 95 5.91 -4.77 -6.56
CA LYS A 95 7.26 -4.27 -6.84
C LYS A 95 7.27 -3.14 -7.85
N GLU A 96 6.37 -3.17 -8.79
CA GLU A 96 6.19 -2.12 -9.80
C GLU A 96 4.70 -1.96 -10.13
N GLY A 97 4.23 -0.73 -10.19
CA GLY A 97 2.84 -0.42 -10.54
C GLY A 97 2.22 0.63 -9.64
N CYS A 98 0.91 0.81 -9.76
CA CYS A 98 0.13 1.76 -8.98
C CYS A 98 -0.81 1.03 -8.02
N ILE A 99 -0.88 1.51 -6.80
CA ILE A 99 -1.67 0.92 -5.71
C ILE A 99 -2.26 2.00 -4.83
N ASN A 100 -3.46 1.76 -4.31
CA ASN A 100 -4.09 2.65 -3.35
C ASN A 100 -3.49 2.44 -1.95
N VAL A 101 -3.14 3.52 -1.30
CA VAL A 101 -2.61 3.52 0.07
C VAL A 101 -3.36 4.51 0.93
N LYS A 102 -3.37 4.28 2.23
CA LYS A 102 -3.92 5.21 3.21
C LYS A 102 -2.86 6.24 3.59
N VAL A 103 -3.24 7.51 3.58
CA VAL A 103 -2.36 8.62 3.97
C VAL A 103 -2.48 8.88 5.46
N ALA A 104 -1.36 9.01 6.16
CA ALA A 104 -1.33 9.21 7.60
C ALA A 104 -1.46 10.68 8.01
N ASP A 105 -1.09 11.62 7.14
CA ASP A 105 -1.10 13.07 7.41
C ASP A 105 -1.91 13.86 6.37
N ALA A 106 -2.28 15.08 6.72
CA ALA A 106 -2.90 16.01 5.78
C ALA A 106 -1.83 16.81 5.04
N GLY A 107 -2.08 17.12 3.77
CA GLY A 107 -1.15 17.94 2.98
C GLY A 107 -1.53 18.02 1.51
N ALA A 108 -0.72 18.73 0.75
CA ALA A 108 -0.85 18.86 -0.69
C ALA A 108 0.02 17.82 -1.39
N MET A 109 -0.59 16.99 -2.22
CA MET A 109 0.10 16.05 -3.10
C MET A 109 0.36 16.70 -4.45
N VAL A 110 1.50 16.39 -5.02
CA VAL A 110 1.86 16.76 -6.40
C VAL A 110 2.24 15.48 -7.14
N SER A 111 1.63 15.26 -8.30
CA SER A 111 1.93 14.09 -9.14
C SER A 111 3.42 14.08 -9.50
N GLY A 112 4.05 12.92 -9.29
CA GLY A 112 5.50 12.74 -9.49
C GLY A 112 6.37 13.13 -8.30
N ALA A 113 5.84 13.84 -7.30
CA ALA A 113 6.56 14.10 -6.06
C ALA A 113 6.72 12.80 -5.25
N VAL A 114 7.83 12.69 -4.53
CA VAL A 114 8.11 11.51 -3.69
C VAL A 114 7.13 11.43 -2.53
N ALA A 115 6.68 10.22 -2.25
CA ALA A 115 5.92 9.91 -1.06
C ALA A 115 6.87 9.68 0.11
N HIS A 116 6.43 10.03 1.31
CA HIS A 116 7.14 9.71 2.55
C HIS A 116 6.52 8.46 3.17
N VAL A 117 7.27 7.79 4.02
CA VAL A 117 6.83 6.55 4.66
C VAL A 117 7.29 6.47 6.10
N SER A 118 6.44 5.95 6.96
CA SER A 118 6.78 5.66 8.35
C SER A 118 7.70 4.44 8.44
N ALA A 119 8.83 4.57 9.09
CA ALA A 119 9.78 3.48 9.31
C ALA A 119 9.23 2.36 10.22
N ALA A 120 8.24 2.69 11.06
CA ALA A 120 7.64 1.75 12.01
C ALA A 120 6.37 1.11 11.48
N THR A 121 5.43 1.91 10.94
CA THR A 121 4.09 1.45 10.57
C THR A 121 3.92 1.13 9.09
N GLY A 122 4.83 1.61 8.22
CA GLY A 122 4.72 1.46 6.78
C GLY A 122 3.62 2.30 6.14
N GLU A 123 2.97 3.17 6.90
CA GLU A 123 1.96 4.09 6.37
C GLU A 123 2.62 5.19 5.54
N PHE A 124 1.93 5.61 4.48
CA PHE A 124 2.40 6.67 3.62
C PHE A 124 1.95 8.04 4.13
N SER A 125 2.76 9.06 3.89
CA SER A 125 2.49 10.43 4.29
C SER A 125 2.99 11.42 3.23
N VAL A 126 2.44 12.65 3.28
CA VAL A 126 2.85 13.71 2.37
C VAL A 126 4.18 14.33 2.80
N ALA A 127 4.37 14.51 4.09
CA ALA A 127 5.56 15.18 4.63
C ALA A 127 6.19 14.46 5.84
N GLY A 128 5.47 13.58 6.50
CA GLY A 128 5.95 12.86 7.70
C GLY A 128 6.78 11.62 7.35
N GLY A 129 7.73 11.27 8.20
CA GLY A 129 8.54 10.06 8.02
C GLY A 129 9.74 10.24 7.08
N THR A 130 10.14 9.18 6.42
CA THR A 130 11.30 9.14 5.52
C THR A 130 10.87 9.33 4.06
N ALA A 131 11.49 10.24 3.35
CA ALA A 131 11.29 10.41 1.91
C ALA A 131 11.76 9.15 1.17
N THR A 132 10.91 8.62 0.30
CA THR A 132 11.24 7.43 -0.48
C THR A 132 12.00 7.80 -1.76
N THR A 133 12.74 6.87 -2.32
CA THR A 133 13.43 7.05 -3.61
C THR A 133 12.68 6.43 -4.78
N ASN A 134 11.74 5.54 -4.49
CA ASN A 134 11.07 4.72 -5.51
C ASN A 134 9.54 4.72 -5.43
N VAL A 135 8.95 5.57 -4.59
CA VAL A 135 7.49 5.73 -4.50
C VAL A 135 7.12 7.20 -4.73
N THR A 136 6.19 7.43 -5.64
CA THR A 136 5.71 8.77 -6.00
C THR A 136 4.19 8.85 -5.98
N TRP A 137 3.67 10.06 -5.73
CA TRP A 137 2.23 10.34 -5.85
C TRP A 137 1.79 10.31 -7.32
N VAL A 138 0.58 9.80 -7.57
CA VAL A 138 0.00 9.72 -8.92
C VAL A 138 -0.89 10.92 -9.23
N LEU A 139 -1.54 11.47 -8.22
CA LEU A 139 -2.54 12.53 -8.36
C LEU A 139 -2.06 13.86 -7.75
N ASN A 140 -2.65 14.96 -8.23
CA ASN A 140 -2.56 16.27 -7.60
C ASN A 140 -3.78 16.48 -6.71
N GLY A 141 -3.62 17.10 -5.58
CA GLY A 141 -4.73 17.48 -4.70
C GLY A 141 -4.33 17.67 -3.26
N THR A 142 -5.30 18.06 -2.45
CA THR A 142 -5.15 18.14 -1.01
C THR A 142 -5.79 16.91 -0.39
N VAL A 143 -5.10 16.29 0.54
CA VAL A 143 -5.56 15.10 1.27
C VAL A 143 -5.68 15.38 2.75
N ALA A 144 -6.61 14.70 3.39
CA ALA A 144 -6.74 14.61 4.84
C ALA A 144 -6.12 13.30 5.35
N ALA A 145 -5.78 13.27 6.62
CA ALA A 145 -5.34 12.03 7.26
C ALA A 145 -6.44 10.97 7.18
N GLY A 146 -6.10 9.78 6.71
CA GLY A 146 -7.03 8.68 6.50
C GLY A 146 -7.56 8.54 5.06
N ASP A 147 -7.33 9.50 4.19
CA ASP A 147 -7.71 9.40 2.79
C ASP A 147 -6.96 8.27 2.07
N ILE A 148 -7.63 7.66 1.10
CA ILE A 148 -7.06 6.59 0.27
C ILE A 148 -6.72 7.18 -1.09
N VAL A 149 -5.46 7.11 -1.46
CA VAL A 149 -4.93 7.72 -2.69
C VAL A 149 -3.95 6.78 -3.39
N PRO A 150 -3.80 6.87 -4.72
CA PRO A 150 -2.86 6.04 -5.44
C PRO A 150 -1.43 6.58 -5.36
N VAL A 151 -0.50 5.65 -5.18
CA VAL A 151 0.94 5.85 -5.36
C VAL A 151 1.47 4.93 -6.44
N ARG A 152 2.59 5.32 -7.05
CA ARG A 152 3.34 4.49 -7.98
C ARG A 152 4.63 4.05 -7.31
N ILE A 153 4.90 2.76 -7.35
CA ILE A 153 6.19 2.19 -6.95
C ILE A 153 6.94 1.72 -8.20
N THR A 154 8.23 1.95 -8.23
CA THR A 154 9.13 1.53 -9.31
C THR A 154 10.40 0.93 -8.73
N ASN A 155 11.02 0.00 -9.46
CA ASN A 155 12.32 -0.58 -9.11
C ASN A 155 12.41 -1.10 -7.67
N ALA A 156 11.35 -1.70 -7.16
CA ALA A 156 11.40 -2.37 -5.87
C ALA A 156 12.18 -3.67 -5.99
N ASP A 157 13.20 -3.82 -5.17
CA ASP A 157 14.05 -5.00 -5.13
C ASP A 157 14.05 -5.60 -3.72
N LEU A 158 13.73 -6.90 -3.63
CA LEU A 158 13.79 -7.65 -2.37
C LEU A 158 15.22 -7.95 -1.90
N ASN A 159 16.19 -7.74 -2.78
CA ASN A 159 17.59 -8.01 -2.51
C ASN A 159 18.44 -6.73 -2.39
N ALA A 160 17.78 -5.58 -2.42
CA ALA A 160 18.48 -4.29 -2.31
C ALA A 160 18.76 -3.90 -0.86
#